data_b9d1f82805646e90acb9fa5d4b0aff18
#
_entry.id   b9d1f82805646e90acb9fa5d4b0aff18
#
_cell.length_a   1.000
_cell.length_b   1.000
_cell.length_c   1.000
_cell.angle_alpha   90.00
_cell.angle_beta   90.00
_cell.angle_gamma   90.00
#
_symmetry.space_group_name_H-M   'P 1'
#
loop_
_entity.id
_entity.type
_entity.pdbx_description
1 polymer ?
#
loop_
_entity_poly.entity_id
_entity_poly.type
_entity_poly.pdbx_seq_one_letter_code
_entity_poly.pdbx_strand_id
1 'polypeptide(L)'
;MSISDLLSSVKQGKLLNKDEAIALLNLDYKSQDFYNLLSTANYMSRTEFDNKGLVFAQIGINAEPCSINCKFCSMGQDHYSLPVTWRKNIDELLSELELLIADGINDFFLMTTADYPFSDFFQISKVIRKHLPDNIRFVANIGDFNLETAKKLKDIGFTGAYHINRLREGIDTTIKSETRINTLNVIRAVDLDLYYCVEPIGPEHSYDELVTEMLRARDYNVKVMAVMRRIPVPSTPLYEKGQIPAIELTKIAAVTRLVTLPKRAMNAHEVTQMTLLTGVNQLYAEYGANPRDTASQTEKSRGFSVRQAWDMLWEAGYGVSK
;
A
#
# COMPACT_ATOMS: atom_id res chain seq x y z
N MET A 1 -9.48 -13.65 28.77
CA MET A 1 -10.03 -12.33 28.44
C MET A 1 -11.00 -12.52 27.28
N SER A 2 -12.21 -11.99 27.36
CA SER A 2 -13.16 -12.04 26.24
C SER A 2 -12.69 -11.14 25.09
N ILE A 3 -13.20 -11.35 23.88
CA ILE A 3 -12.91 -10.46 22.72
C ILE A 3 -13.40 -9.04 23.02
N SER A 4 -14.54 -8.89 23.65
CA SER A 4 -15.07 -7.58 24.03
C SER A 4 -14.14 -6.83 24.99
N ASP A 5 -13.59 -7.52 26.01
CA ASP A 5 -12.64 -6.93 26.95
C ASP A 5 -11.34 -6.55 26.23
N LEU A 6 -10.87 -7.42 25.32
CA LEU A 6 -9.66 -7.15 24.51
C LEU A 6 -9.84 -5.88 23.67
N LEU A 7 -10.93 -5.76 22.92
CA LEU A 7 -11.23 -4.60 22.09
C LEU A 7 -11.42 -3.33 22.91
N SER A 8 -12.02 -3.43 24.10
CA SER A 8 -12.14 -2.32 25.03
C SER A 8 -10.76 -1.83 25.54
N SER A 9 -9.87 -2.77 25.86
CA SER A 9 -8.49 -2.47 26.27
C SER A 9 -7.68 -1.81 25.15
N VAL A 10 -7.88 -2.25 23.89
CA VAL A 10 -7.23 -1.66 22.70
C VAL A 10 -7.65 -0.19 22.53
N LYS A 11 -8.93 0.13 22.71
CA LYS A 11 -9.41 1.54 22.71
C LYS A 11 -8.76 2.39 23.80
N GLN A 12 -8.30 1.77 24.89
CA GLN A 12 -7.61 2.42 26.00
C GLN A 12 -6.08 2.46 25.83
N GLY A 13 -5.57 2.04 24.66
CA GLY A 13 -4.15 2.11 24.33
C GLY A 13 -3.35 0.82 24.52
N LYS A 14 -4.02 -0.30 24.83
CA LYS A 14 -3.34 -1.61 24.84
C LYS A 14 -2.81 -1.95 23.45
N LEU A 15 -1.54 -2.31 23.38
CA LEU A 15 -0.93 -2.87 22.17
C LEU A 15 -1.26 -4.37 22.08
N LEU A 16 -1.76 -4.79 20.93
CA LEU A 16 -2.00 -6.21 20.64
C LEU A 16 -0.66 -6.94 20.51
N ASN A 17 -0.57 -8.11 21.14
CA ASN A 17 0.48 -9.07 20.87
C ASN A 17 0.08 -10.01 19.70
N LYS A 18 1.00 -10.93 19.33
CA LYS A 18 0.82 -11.82 18.19
C LYS A 18 -0.42 -12.73 18.37
N ASP A 19 -0.54 -13.36 19.53
CA ASP A 19 -1.62 -14.33 19.81
C ASP A 19 -2.99 -13.64 19.84
N GLU A 20 -3.06 -12.44 20.40
CA GLU A 20 -4.28 -11.62 20.43
C GLU A 20 -4.70 -11.19 19.01
N ALA A 21 -3.75 -10.80 18.17
CA ALA A 21 -4.02 -10.46 16.76
C ALA A 21 -4.52 -11.68 15.96
N ILE A 22 -3.90 -12.85 16.16
CA ILE A 22 -4.33 -14.11 15.55
C ILE A 22 -5.74 -14.51 16.05
N ALA A 23 -6.04 -14.32 17.33
CA ALA A 23 -7.36 -14.57 17.87
C ALA A 23 -8.45 -13.71 17.18
N LEU A 24 -8.14 -12.42 16.92
CA LEU A 24 -9.04 -11.53 16.19
C LEU A 24 -9.21 -11.95 14.71
N LEU A 25 -8.16 -12.44 14.07
CA LEU A 25 -8.23 -12.97 12.70
C LEU A 25 -9.04 -14.27 12.61
N ASN A 26 -9.13 -15.05 13.68
CA ASN A 26 -9.92 -16.29 13.73
C ASN A 26 -11.41 -16.07 14.02
N LEU A 27 -11.88 -14.83 14.15
CA LEU A 27 -13.30 -14.55 14.41
C LEU A 27 -14.18 -15.06 13.25
N ASP A 28 -15.27 -15.71 13.61
CA ASP A 28 -16.31 -16.11 12.66
C ASP A 28 -17.06 -14.86 12.16
N TYR A 29 -17.25 -14.75 10.87
CA TYR A 29 -17.99 -13.66 10.22
C TYR A 29 -19.45 -13.53 10.70
N LYS A 30 -20.02 -14.59 11.27
CA LYS A 30 -21.38 -14.60 11.81
C LYS A 30 -21.45 -14.13 13.27
N SER A 31 -20.28 -13.95 13.92
CA SER A 31 -20.25 -13.60 15.34
C SER A 31 -20.45 -12.10 15.55
N GLN A 32 -21.03 -11.73 16.69
CA GLN A 32 -21.11 -10.33 17.12
C GLN A 32 -19.71 -9.74 17.31
N ASP A 33 -18.74 -10.54 17.73
CA ASP A 33 -17.35 -10.10 17.95
C ASP A 33 -16.65 -9.66 16.67
N PHE A 34 -16.99 -10.27 15.52
CA PHE A 34 -16.52 -9.82 14.22
C PHE A 34 -16.99 -8.38 13.93
N TYR A 35 -18.25 -8.06 14.16
CA TYR A 35 -18.76 -6.71 13.95
C TYR A 35 -18.22 -5.72 14.99
N ASN A 36 -18.00 -6.16 16.22
CA ASN A 36 -17.34 -5.36 17.25
C ASN A 36 -15.89 -5.01 16.86
N LEU A 37 -15.15 -5.94 16.22
CA LEU A 37 -13.82 -5.71 15.67
C LEU A 37 -13.85 -4.61 14.60
N LEU A 38 -14.74 -4.71 13.59
CA LEU A 38 -14.87 -3.71 12.53
C LEU A 38 -15.20 -2.32 13.10
N SER A 39 -16.18 -2.27 13.99
CA SER A 39 -16.60 -1.03 14.67
C SER A 39 -15.45 -0.40 15.47
N THR A 40 -14.67 -1.22 16.17
CA THR A 40 -13.52 -0.72 16.95
C THR A 40 -12.44 -0.13 16.06
N ALA A 41 -12.07 -0.82 14.98
CA ALA A 41 -11.07 -0.32 14.03
C ALA A 41 -11.54 0.98 13.35
N ASN A 42 -12.82 1.04 12.94
CA ASN A 42 -13.43 2.24 12.36
C ASN A 42 -13.39 3.42 13.34
N TYR A 43 -13.86 3.22 14.58
CA TYR A 43 -13.85 4.25 15.59
C TYR A 43 -12.45 4.81 15.85
N MET A 44 -11.44 3.93 16.01
CA MET A 44 -10.08 4.35 16.28
C MET A 44 -9.47 5.14 15.12
N SER A 45 -9.76 4.75 13.86
CA SER A 45 -9.30 5.50 12.69
C SER A 45 -9.95 6.87 12.60
N ARG A 46 -11.26 6.95 12.75
CA ARG A 46 -11.97 8.23 12.66
C ARG A 46 -11.53 9.20 13.74
N THR A 47 -11.26 8.69 14.95
CA THR A 47 -10.74 9.51 16.05
C THR A 47 -9.31 9.96 15.80
N GLU A 48 -8.42 9.04 15.41
CA GLU A 48 -6.99 9.34 15.20
C GLU A 48 -6.76 10.28 13.99
N PHE A 49 -7.53 10.10 12.93
CA PHE A 49 -7.35 10.84 11.67
C PHE A 49 -8.33 11.99 11.49
N ASP A 50 -9.03 12.40 12.56
CA ASP A 50 -10.00 13.51 12.52
C ASP A 50 -11.04 13.34 11.40
N ASN A 51 -11.50 12.11 11.21
CA ASN A 51 -12.44 11.70 10.15
C ASN A 51 -12.02 12.11 8.72
N LYS A 52 -10.74 12.39 8.46
CA LYS A 52 -10.26 12.83 7.14
C LYS A 52 -10.11 11.66 6.19
N GLY A 53 -10.67 11.79 4.99
CA GLY A 53 -10.35 10.96 3.85
C GLY A 53 -9.11 11.47 3.14
N LEU A 54 -8.35 10.56 2.54
CA LEU A 54 -7.14 10.87 1.76
C LEU A 54 -7.16 10.07 0.46
N VAL A 55 -6.61 10.67 -0.60
CA VAL A 55 -6.38 9.97 -1.87
C VAL A 55 -4.90 10.05 -2.20
N PHE A 56 -4.28 8.90 -2.48
CA PHE A 56 -2.97 8.88 -3.10
C PHE A 56 -3.07 8.37 -4.54
N ALA A 57 -2.21 8.90 -5.39
CA ALA A 57 -2.09 8.45 -6.75
C ALA A 57 -0.65 8.03 -7.07
N GLN A 58 -0.50 7.15 -8.04
CA GLN A 58 0.77 6.60 -8.44
C GLN A 58 0.96 6.70 -9.94
N ILE A 59 2.15 7.14 -10.36
CA ILE A 59 2.61 7.06 -11.75
C ILE A 59 3.78 6.09 -11.81
N GLY A 60 3.68 5.08 -12.68
CA GLY A 60 4.80 4.22 -13.05
C GLY A 60 5.62 4.83 -14.17
N ILE A 61 6.94 4.92 -13.99
CA ILE A 61 7.86 5.46 -15.01
C ILE A 61 8.10 4.45 -16.13
N ASN A 62 8.13 3.14 -15.80
CA ASN A 62 8.48 2.11 -16.74
C ASN A 62 7.70 0.81 -16.55
N ALA A 63 7.64 0.02 -17.63
CA ALA A 63 7.24 -1.38 -17.61
C ALA A 63 8.29 -2.20 -18.34
N GLU A 64 9.18 -2.81 -17.58
CA GLU A 64 10.30 -3.63 -18.08
C GLU A 64 10.43 -4.90 -17.23
N PRO A 65 11.02 -5.98 -17.76
CA PRO A 65 11.31 -7.18 -16.97
C PRO A 65 12.05 -6.82 -15.67
N CYS A 66 11.59 -7.41 -14.56
CA CYS A 66 12.10 -7.11 -13.22
C CYS A 66 12.80 -8.34 -12.62
N SER A 67 14.05 -8.16 -12.18
CA SER A 67 14.88 -9.25 -11.62
C SER A 67 14.38 -9.77 -10.29
N ILE A 68 13.55 -9.02 -9.54
CA ILE A 68 12.90 -9.49 -8.31
C ILE A 68 11.99 -10.68 -8.60
N ASN A 69 11.49 -10.79 -9.83
CA ASN A 69 10.81 -11.97 -10.35
C ASN A 69 9.65 -12.47 -9.47
N CYS A 70 8.86 -11.53 -8.96
CA CYS A 70 7.74 -11.84 -8.08
C CYS A 70 6.72 -12.74 -8.79
N LYS A 71 6.44 -13.92 -8.25
CA LYS A 71 5.56 -14.96 -8.84
C LYS A 71 4.09 -14.52 -9.02
N PHE A 72 3.71 -13.35 -8.56
CA PHE A 72 2.38 -12.75 -8.68
C PHE A 72 2.34 -11.52 -9.59
N CYS A 73 3.48 -11.10 -10.14
CA CYS A 73 3.60 -9.83 -10.87
C CYS A 73 3.85 -10.09 -12.36
N SER A 74 3.08 -9.45 -13.24
CA SER A 74 3.22 -9.53 -14.69
C SER A 74 4.59 -9.08 -15.23
N MET A 75 5.38 -8.38 -14.41
CA MET A 75 6.71 -7.88 -14.79
C MET A 75 7.86 -8.78 -14.34
N GLY A 76 7.61 -9.92 -13.67
CA GLY A 76 8.66 -10.87 -13.35
C GLY A 76 9.40 -11.31 -14.62
N GLN A 77 10.75 -11.26 -14.60
CA GLN A 77 11.55 -11.50 -15.82
C GLN A 77 11.32 -12.88 -16.46
N ASP A 78 11.06 -13.93 -15.64
CA ASP A 78 10.88 -15.30 -16.12
C ASP A 78 9.46 -15.57 -16.66
N HIS A 79 8.53 -14.65 -16.42
CA HIS A 79 7.13 -14.76 -16.85
C HIS A 79 6.55 -13.40 -17.28
N TYR A 80 7.42 -12.53 -17.81
CA TYR A 80 7.00 -11.21 -18.29
C TYR A 80 5.89 -11.35 -19.33
N SER A 81 4.75 -10.74 -19.07
CA SER A 81 3.54 -10.95 -19.87
C SER A 81 2.95 -9.69 -20.49
N LEU A 82 3.62 -8.55 -20.37
CA LEU A 82 3.21 -7.33 -21.06
C LEU A 82 3.61 -7.39 -22.54
N PRO A 83 2.76 -6.87 -23.45
CA PRO A 83 3.01 -6.99 -24.89
C PRO A 83 4.21 -6.19 -25.37
N VAL A 84 4.58 -5.11 -24.66
CA VAL A 84 5.72 -4.25 -24.96
C VAL A 84 6.36 -3.74 -23.70
N THR A 85 7.66 -3.48 -23.75
CA THR A 85 8.35 -2.68 -22.74
C THR A 85 8.23 -1.20 -23.08
N TRP A 86 8.15 -0.34 -22.05
CA TRP A 86 8.08 1.10 -22.24
C TRP A 86 8.69 1.87 -21.08
N ARG A 87 9.12 3.09 -21.37
CA ARG A 87 9.48 4.12 -20.41
C ARG A 87 8.77 5.40 -20.80
N LYS A 88 8.11 6.05 -19.82
CA LYS A 88 7.50 7.36 -20.02
C LYS A 88 8.56 8.44 -20.11
N ASN A 89 8.38 9.35 -21.04
CA ASN A 89 9.18 10.57 -21.10
C ASN A 89 8.68 11.60 -20.07
N ILE A 90 9.42 12.69 -19.90
CA ILE A 90 9.10 13.69 -18.87
C ILE A 90 7.79 14.44 -19.16
N ASP A 91 7.47 14.69 -20.41
CA ASP A 91 6.25 15.43 -20.78
C ASP A 91 5.00 14.59 -20.51
N GLU A 92 5.05 13.27 -20.76
CA GLU A 92 4.00 12.33 -20.38
C GLU A 92 3.79 12.32 -18.85
N LEU A 93 4.89 12.24 -18.08
CA LEU A 93 4.82 12.23 -16.62
C LEU A 93 4.25 13.54 -16.05
N LEU A 94 4.61 14.70 -16.62
CA LEU A 94 4.11 15.99 -16.19
C LEU A 94 2.62 16.15 -16.55
N SER A 95 2.20 15.73 -17.72
CA SER A 95 0.80 15.77 -18.14
C SER A 95 -0.10 14.93 -17.23
N GLU A 96 0.34 13.72 -16.88
CA GLU A 96 -0.38 12.86 -15.93
C GLU A 96 -0.40 13.48 -14.52
N LEU A 97 0.72 14.03 -14.05
CA LEU A 97 0.82 14.68 -12.74
C LEU A 97 -0.13 15.88 -12.63
N GLU A 98 -0.21 16.72 -13.65
CA GLU A 98 -1.10 17.90 -13.67
C GLU A 98 -2.57 17.49 -13.50
N LEU A 99 -3.01 16.43 -14.16
CA LEU A 99 -4.37 15.89 -14.02
C LEU A 99 -4.63 15.37 -12.60
N LEU A 100 -3.68 14.65 -12.01
CA LEU A 100 -3.80 14.15 -10.64
C LEU A 100 -3.87 15.30 -9.62
N ILE A 101 -3.06 16.34 -9.80
CA ILE A 101 -3.09 17.54 -8.94
C ILE A 101 -4.42 18.26 -9.08
N ALA A 102 -4.93 18.44 -10.30
CA ALA A 102 -6.20 19.11 -10.57
C ALA A 102 -7.40 18.38 -9.94
N ASP A 103 -7.35 17.05 -9.89
CA ASP A 103 -8.35 16.20 -9.24
C ASP A 103 -8.20 16.12 -7.70
N GLY A 104 -7.11 16.66 -7.12
CA GLY A 104 -6.97 16.86 -5.68
C GLY A 104 -6.42 15.66 -4.91
N ILE A 105 -5.24 15.18 -5.26
CA ILE A 105 -4.53 14.13 -4.49
C ILE A 105 -3.84 14.68 -3.24
N ASN A 106 -3.63 13.83 -2.24
CA ASN A 106 -2.88 14.17 -1.01
C ASN A 106 -1.45 13.63 -1.00
N ASP A 107 -1.25 12.47 -1.61
CA ASP A 107 0.03 11.79 -1.69
C ASP A 107 0.28 11.37 -3.14
N PHE A 108 1.48 11.58 -3.63
CA PHE A 108 1.91 11.21 -4.98
C PHE A 108 3.08 10.23 -4.93
N PHE A 109 2.91 9.05 -5.54
CA PHE A 109 3.91 8.03 -5.62
C PHE A 109 4.54 8.00 -7.02
N LEU A 110 5.85 8.05 -7.06
CA LEU A 110 6.62 7.82 -8.28
C LEU A 110 7.22 6.43 -8.23
N MET A 111 6.82 5.56 -9.16
CA MET A 111 7.11 4.13 -9.13
C MET A 111 7.98 3.68 -10.30
N THR A 112 8.88 2.73 -10.03
CA THR A 112 9.67 2.02 -11.05
C THR A 112 9.69 0.52 -10.81
N THR A 113 10.14 -0.25 -11.81
CA THR A 113 10.67 -1.59 -11.55
C THR A 113 11.93 -1.51 -10.68
N ALA A 114 12.28 -2.61 -10.01
CA ALA A 114 13.42 -2.62 -9.08
C ALA A 114 14.77 -2.37 -9.76
N ASP A 115 14.87 -2.69 -11.05
CA ASP A 115 16.11 -2.58 -11.83
C ASP A 115 16.27 -1.23 -12.55
N TYR A 116 15.32 -0.31 -12.35
CA TYR A 116 15.39 1.01 -12.98
C TYR A 116 16.57 1.82 -12.44
N PRO A 117 17.40 2.46 -13.30
CA PRO A 117 18.60 3.19 -12.86
C PRO A 117 18.26 4.35 -11.92
N PHE A 118 18.89 4.38 -10.74
CA PHE A 118 18.69 5.48 -9.78
C PHE A 118 19.10 6.84 -10.33
N SER A 119 20.12 6.91 -11.21
CA SER A 119 20.52 8.17 -11.87
C SER A 119 19.36 8.81 -12.63
N ASP A 120 18.65 8.00 -13.41
CA ASP A 120 17.54 8.44 -14.24
C ASP A 120 16.33 8.79 -13.37
N PHE A 121 16.05 7.96 -12.35
CA PHE A 121 15.02 8.23 -11.36
C PHE A 121 15.22 9.57 -10.68
N PHE A 122 16.43 9.89 -10.25
CA PHE A 122 16.74 11.18 -9.59
C PHE A 122 16.58 12.38 -10.53
N GLN A 123 16.94 12.24 -11.81
CA GLN A 123 16.74 13.30 -12.80
C GLN A 123 15.25 13.60 -12.99
N ILE A 124 14.44 12.57 -13.21
CA ILE A 124 12.98 12.69 -13.32
C ILE A 124 12.39 13.27 -12.05
N SER A 125 12.77 12.75 -10.90
CA SER A 125 12.24 13.18 -9.60
C SER A 125 12.48 14.66 -9.31
N LYS A 126 13.64 15.20 -9.69
CA LYS A 126 13.94 16.64 -9.55
C LYS A 126 13.04 17.52 -10.39
N VAL A 127 12.64 17.05 -11.58
CA VAL A 127 11.70 17.77 -12.43
C VAL A 127 10.30 17.69 -11.84
N ILE A 128 9.85 16.49 -11.49
CA ILE A 128 8.55 16.27 -10.85
C ILE A 128 8.40 17.13 -9.59
N ARG A 129 9.41 17.17 -8.69
CA ARG A 129 9.33 17.94 -7.45
C ARG A 129 9.06 19.43 -7.68
N LYS A 130 9.56 20.01 -8.77
CA LYS A 130 9.32 21.44 -9.11
C LYS A 130 7.87 21.73 -9.49
N HIS A 131 7.14 20.73 -9.97
CA HIS A 131 5.74 20.84 -10.40
C HIS A 131 4.74 20.35 -9.34
N LEU A 132 5.23 19.60 -8.34
CA LEU A 132 4.39 19.07 -7.28
C LEU A 132 4.19 20.11 -6.17
N PRO A 133 2.96 20.51 -5.81
CA PRO A 133 2.68 21.40 -4.69
C PRO A 133 3.25 20.90 -3.36
N ASP A 134 3.66 21.79 -2.47
CA ASP A 134 4.31 21.43 -1.20
C ASP A 134 3.39 20.72 -0.21
N ASN A 135 2.09 20.91 -0.34
CA ASN A 135 1.09 20.21 0.48
C ASN A 135 0.83 18.77 0.03
N ILE A 136 1.31 18.35 -1.14
CA ILE A 136 1.23 16.97 -1.62
C ILE A 136 2.50 16.23 -1.22
N ARG A 137 2.33 15.12 -0.53
CA ARG A 137 3.46 14.28 -0.10
C ARG A 137 4.06 13.56 -1.31
N PHE A 138 5.38 13.57 -1.39
CA PHE A 138 6.11 12.90 -2.47
C PHE A 138 6.74 11.61 -1.96
N VAL A 139 6.35 10.47 -2.53
CA VAL A 139 6.71 9.14 -2.04
C VAL A 139 7.44 8.34 -3.12
N ALA A 140 8.60 7.79 -2.78
CA ALA A 140 9.35 6.91 -3.66
C ALA A 140 8.80 5.46 -3.55
N ASN A 141 8.50 4.82 -4.69
CA ASN A 141 8.15 3.41 -4.78
C ASN A 141 9.10 2.72 -5.77
N ILE A 142 10.27 2.36 -5.28
CA ILE A 142 11.41 1.87 -6.06
C ILE A 142 11.97 0.58 -5.45
N GLY A 143 12.96 -0.03 -6.10
CA GLY A 143 13.70 -1.18 -5.55
C GLY A 143 14.38 -0.89 -4.22
N ASP A 144 15.15 -1.86 -3.73
CA ASP A 144 15.94 -1.68 -2.51
C ASP A 144 17.06 -0.66 -2.71
N PHE A 145 17.39 0.08 -1.67
CA PHE A 145 18.38 1.13 -1.73
C PHE A 145 19.18 1.28 -0.44
N ASN A 146 20.34 1.90 -0.56
CA ASN A 146 21.28 2.16 0.52
C ASN A 146 21.09 3.56 1.14
N LEU A 147 21.89 3.84 2.18
CA LEU A 147 21.85 5.11 2.91
C LEU A 147 22.15 6.34 2.02
N GLU A 148 23.04 6.22 1.05
CA GLU A 148 23.38 7.31 0.14
C GLU A 148 22.18 7.66 -0.75
N THR A 149 21.54 6.65 -1.32
CA THR A 149 20.30 6.81 -2.10
C THR A 149 19.18 7.42 -1.27
N ALA A 150 18.99 6.97 -0.03
CA ALA A 150 17.98 7.53 0.87
C ALA A 150 18.20 9.02 1.17
N LYS A 151 19.45 9.43 1.41
CA LYS A 151 19.79 10.84 1.58
C LYS A 151 19.47 11.66 0.32
N LYS A 152 19.83 11.15 -0.86
CA LYS A 152 19.48 11.80 -2.14
C LYS A 152 17.98 11.94 -2.36
N LEU A 153 17.19 10.93 -1.98
CA LEU A 153 15.72 11.03 -2.02
C LEU A 153 15.24 12.21 -1.15
N LYS A 154 15.75 12.32 0.06
CA LYS A 154 15.41 13.42 0.98
C LYS A 154 15.82 14.79 0.44
N ASP A 155 17.02 14.91 -0.11
CA ASP A 155 17.54 16.14 -0.72
C ASP A 155 16.73 16.59 -1.94
N ILE A 156 16.13 15.65 -2.68
CA ILE A 156 15.22 15.96 -3.80
C ILE A 156 13.85 16.44 -3.29
N GLY A 157 13.49 16.12 -2.06
CA GLY A 157 12.23 16.52 -1.45
C GLY A 157 11.19 15.39 -1.33
N PHE A 158 11.63 14.13 -1.41
CA PHE A 158 10.76 13.02 -1.02
C PHE A 158 10.44 13.10 0.47
N THR A 159 9.18 12.93 0.81
CA THR A 159 8.68 12.93 2.18
C THR A 159 8.60 11.53 2.77
N GLY A 160 8.58 10.51 1.93
CA GLY A 160 8.48 9.12 2.36
C GLY A 160 8.89 8.12 1.28
N ALA A 161 8.92 6.87 1.67
CA ALA A 161 9.15 5.75 0.78
C ALA A 161 8.15 4.63 1.06
N TYR A 162 7.62 4.05 -0.02
CA TYR A 162 6.89 2.80 0.04
C TYR A 162 7.91 1.66 0.00
N HIS A 163 8.01 0.92 1.08
CA HIS A 163 8.91 -0.23 1.15
C HIS A 163 8.39 -1.27 2.13
N ILE A 164 8.51 -2.54 1.76
CA ILE A 164 7.93 -3.66 2.51
C ILE A 164 8.84 -4.88 2.47
N ASN A 165 8.68 -5.75 3.46
CA ASN A 165 9.02 -7.17 3.34
C ASN A 165 7.74 -7.89 2.92
N ARG A 166 7.71 -8.48 1.73
CA ARG A 166 6.52 -9.16 1.22
C ARG A 166 6.27 -10.46 1.94
N LEU A 167 5.03 -10.88 1.96
CA LEU A 167 4.69 -12.23 2.38
C LEU A 167 5.47 -13.25 1.53
N ARG A 168 6.14 -14.18 2.21
CA ARG A 168 6.99 -15.22 1.59
C ARG A 168 8.12 -14.65 0.72
N GLU A 169 8.72 -13.53 1.13
CA GLU A 169 9.91 -12.96 0.49
C GLU A 169 11.02 -14.01 0.45
N GLY A 170 11.71 -14.16 -0.68
CA GLY A 170 12.70 -15.18 -0.93
C GLY A 170 12.15 -16.57 -1.32
N ILE A 171 10.83 -16.78 -1.21
CA ILE A 171 10.13 -17.97 -1.72
C ILE A 171 9.34 -17.62 -2.98
N ASP A 172 8.55 -16.57 -2.92
CA ASP A 172 7.72 -16.10 -4.03
C ASP A 172 8.36 -14.91 -4.78
N THR A 173 9.58 -14.57 -4.41
CA THR A 173 10.46 -13.57 -5.05
C THR A 173 11.91 -14.09 -5.03
N THR A 174 12.80 -13.47 -5.80
CA THR A 174 14.24 -13.81 -5.79
C THR A 174 15.04 -13.08 -4.72
N ILE A 175 14.45 -12.09 -4.05
CA ILE A 175 15.13 -11.28 -3.07
C ILE A 175 14.97 -11.85 -1.65
N LYS A 176 15.99 -11.69 -0.81
CA LYS A 176 15.95 -12.13 0.59
C LYS A 176 15.31 -11.07 1.49
N SER A 177 14.60 -11.53 2.53
CA SER A 177 14.03 -10.64 3.55
C SER A 177 15.05 -9.69 4.18
N GLU A 178 16.30 -10.14 4.40
CA GLU A 178 17.37 -9.31 4.96
C GLU A 178 17.62 -8.04 4.11
N THR A 179 17.58 -8.15 2.80
CA THR A 179 17.74 -6.99 1.89
C THR A 179 16.63 -5.98 2.11
N ARG A 180 15.37 -6.44 2.21
CA ARG A 180 14.23 -5.57 2.49
C ARG A 180 14.35 -4.89 3.86
N ILE A 181 14.74 -5.66 4.88
CA ILE A 181 14.93 -5.16 6.24
C ILE A 181 16.06 -4.10 6.28
N ASN A 182 17.13 -4.31 5.54
CA ASN A 182 18.19 -3.30 5.43
C ASN A 182 17.68 -1.99 4.85
N THR A 183 16.85 -2.02 3.81
CA THR A 183 16.22 -0.82 3.25
C THR A 183 15.24 -0.17 4.25
N LEU A 184 14.45 -0.95 4.99
CA LEU A 184 13.61 -0.43 6.08
C LEU A 184 14.43 0.28 7.16
N ASN A 185 15.58 -0.27 7.54
CA ASN A 185 16.50 0.36 8.49
C ASN A 185 17.06 1.68 7.95
N VAL A 186 17.36 1.73 6.65
CA VAL A 186 17.83 2.96 5.99
C VAL A 186 16.74 4.03 5.95
N ILE A 187 15.49 3.69 5.62
CA ILE A 187 14.35 4.61 5.64
C ILE A 187 14.20 5.24 7.02
N ARG A 188 14.24 4.43 8.07
CA ARG A 188 14.18 4.90 9.46
C ARG A 188 15.36 5.78 9.83
N ALA A 189 16.58 5.42 9.40
CA ALA A 189 17.80 6.15 9.73
C ALA A 189 17.86 7.57 9.15
N VAL A 190 17.20 7.82 8.02
CA VAL A 190 17.12 9.16 7.40
C VAL A 190 15.81 9.87 7.72
N ASP A 191 14.94 9.29 8.53
CA ASP A 191 13.64 9.85 8.90
C ASP A 191 12.78 10.19 7.66
N LEU A 192 12.66 9.23 6.74
CA LEU A 192 11.63 9.22 5.71
C LEU A 192 10.38 8.52 6.26
N ASP A 193 9.20 9.06 5.99
CA ASP A 193 7.96 8.41 6.39
C ASP A 193 7.82 7.05 5.68
N LEU A 194 7.57 6.00 6.46
CA LEU A 194 7.36 4.66 5.94
C LEU A 194 5.90 4.47 5.52
N TYR A 195 5.71 4.07 4.27
CA TYR A 195 4.47 3.54 3.72
C TYR A 195 4.63 2.04 3.58
N TYR A 196 3.82 1.27 4.27
CA TYR A 196 3.95 -0.19 4.35
C TYR A 196 2.65 -0.89 3.95
N CYS A 197 2.76 -2.10 3.40
CA CYS A 197 1.61 -2.94 3.05
C CYS A 197 1.86 -4.39 3.44
N VAL A 198 0.86 -5.06 3.98
CA VAL A 198 0.84 -6.52 4.03
C VAL A 198 0.34 -7.02 2.68
N GLU A 199 1.24 -7.54 1.86
CA GLU A 199 0.95 -7.98 0.49
C GLU A 199 1.91 -9.07 -0.02
N PRO A 200 1.53 -9.76 -1.09
CA PRO A 200 0.19 -9.92 -1.64
C PRO A 200 -0.58 -11.03 -0.88
N ILE A 201 -1.68 -10.71 -0.25
CA ILE A 201 -2.42 -11.68 0.56
C ILE A 201 -3.18 -12.67 -0.36
N GLY A 202 -2.83 -13.94 -0.25
CA GLY A 202 -3.49 -15.04 -0.95
C GLY A 202 -3.98 -16.13 0.01
N PRO A 203 -4.78 -17.10 -0.47
CA PRO A 203 -5.35 -18.17 0.36
C PRO A 203 -4.31 -19.06 1.07
N GLU A 204 -3.08 -19.08 0.57
CA GLU A 204 -1.98 -19.88 1.11
C GLU A 204 -1.26 -19.27 2.30
N HIS A 205 -1.53 -18.00 2.63
CA HIS A 205 -0.87 -17.32 3.74
C HIS A 205 -1.58 -17.60 5.05
N SER A 206 -0.80 -17.95 6.07
CA SER A 206 -1.28 -18.13 7.44
C SER A 206 -1.47 -16.78 8.14
N TYR A 207 -2.32 -16.73 9.15
CA TYR A 207 -2.45 -15.56 10.01
C TYR A 207 -1.16 -15.23 10.76
N ASP A 208 -0.33 -16.23 11.04
CA ASP A 208 1.00 -16.04 11.64
C ASP A 208 1.91 -15.18 10.75
N GLU A 209 1.96 -15.47 9.44
CA GLU A 209 2.71 -14.69 8.46
C GLU A 209 2.18 -13.26 8.38
N LEU A 210 0.85 -13.08 8.30
CA LEU A 210 0.23 -11.74 8.22
C LEU A 210 0.55 -10.91 9.47
N VAL A 211 0.37 -11.47 10.66
CA VAL A 211 0.61 -10.76 11.93
C VAL A 211 2.09 -10.44 12.10
N THR A 212 2.99 -11.31 11.64
CA THR A 212 4.44 -11.03 11.67
C THR A 212 4.76 -9.75 10.90
N GLU A 213 4.18 -9.55 9.72
CA GLU A 213 4.41 -8.32 8.95
C GLU A 213 3.65 -7.10 9.52
N MET A 214 2.48 -7.28 10.14
CA MET A 214 1.81 -6.21 10.89
C MET A 214 2.66 -5.70 12.06
N LEU A 215 3.24 -6.62 12.84
CA LEU A 215 4.11 -6.27 13.96
C LEU A 215 5.39 -5.59 13.47
N ARG A 216 5.99 -6.07 12.38
CA ARG A 216 7.13 -5.40 11.74
C ARG A 216 6.79 -3.95 11.37
N ALA A 217 5.67 -3.71 10.70
CA ALA A 217 5.23 -2.36 10.34
C ALA A 217 5.09 -1.45 11.56
N ARG A 218 4.53 -1.96 12.66
CA ARG A 218 4.44 -1.24 13.94
C ARG A 218 5.80 -0.89 14.50
N ASP A 219 6.74 -1.85 14.51
CA ASP A 219 8.08 -1.67 15.07
C ASP A 219 8.92 -0.65 14.28
N TYR A 220 8.60 -0.45 13.01
CA TYR A 220 9.15 0.61 12.16
C TYR A 220 8.37 1.94 12.23
N ASN A 221 7.38 2.06 13.12
CA ASN A 221 6.56 3.27 13.31
C ASN A 221 5.91 3.74 12.00
N VAL A 222 5.23 2.81 11.32
CA VAL A 222 4.62 3.05 10.01
C VAL A 222 3.74 4.31 9.99
N LYS A 223 3.91 5.13 8.94
CA LYS A 223 3.12 6.36 8.76
C LYS A 223 1.79 6.06 8.10
N VAL A 224 1.82 5.32 7.00
CA VAL A 224 0.64 4.85 6.27
C VAL A 224 0.72 3.34 6.15
N MET A 225 -0.32 2.68 6.58
CA MET A 225 -0.42 1.22 6.53
C MET A 225 -1.46 0.78 5.50
N ALA A 226 -1.13 -0.24 4.73
CA ALA A 226 -2.04 -0.83 3.77
C ALA A 226 -2.16 -2.34 3.94
N VAL A 227 -3.23 -2.88 3.40
CA VAL A 227 -3.40 -4.31 3.12
C VAL A 227 -3.79 -4.48 1.65
N MET A 228 -3.25 -5.52 1.01
CA MET A 228 -3.58 -5.81 -0.39
C MET A 228 -3.78 -7.31 -0.59
N ARG A 229 -4.97 -7.69 -1.03
CA ARG A 229 -5.17 -9.05 -1.51
C ARG A 229 -4.53 -9.23 -2.88
N ARG A 230 -4.01 -10.43 -3.14
CA ARG A 230 -3.46 -10.74 -4.46
C ARG A 230 -4.57 -10.69 -5.51
N ILE A 231 -4.27 -10.02 -6.62
CA ILE A 231 -5.05 -10.13 -7.83
C ILE A 231 -4.45 -11.27 -8.66
N PRO A 232 -5.22 -12.27 -9.04
CA PRO A 232 -4.74 -13.30 -9.94
C PRO A 232 -4.43 -12.69 -11.32
N VAL A 233 -3.16 -12.64 -11.69
CA VAL A 233 -2.72 -12.14 -12.99
C VAL A 233 -2.45 -13.36 -13.89
N PRO A 234 -3.13 -13.50 -15.04
CA PRO A 234 -2.87 -14.59 -15.98
C PRO A 234 -1.39 -14.67 -16.33
N SER A 235 -0.89 -15.86 -16.61
CA SER A 235 0.51 -16.16 -16.92
C SER A 235 1.51 -16.01 -15.76
N THR A 236 1.08 -15.62 -14.57
CA THR A 236 1.96 -15.61 -13.40
C THR A 236 1.92 -16.95 -12.64
N PRO A 237 3.02 -17.38 -12.00
CA PRO A 237 3.08 -18.67 -11.30
C PRO A 237 2.05 -18.84 -10.17
N LEU A 238 1.59 -17.75 -9.55
CA LEU A 238 0.58 -17.80 -8.48
C LEU A 238 -0.86 -17.58 -8.96
N TYR A 239 -1.10 -17.54 -10.28
CA TYR A 239 -2.43 -17.33 -10.84
C TYR A 239 -3.48 -18.30 -10.28
N GLU A 240 -3.19 -19.61 -10.33
CA GLU A 240 -4.10 -20.68 -9.90
C GLU A 240 -4.35 -20.70 -8.37
N LYS A 241 -3.52 -20.01 -7.58
CA LYS A 241 -3.76 -19.86 -6.13
C LYS A 241 -4.96 -18.96 -5.83
N GLY A 242 -5.38 -18.17 -6.80
CA GLY A 242 -6.55 -17.32 -6.67
C GLY A 242 -6.40 -16.16 -5.68
N GLN A 243 -7.52 -15.76 -5.11
CA GLN A 243 -7.67 -14.56 -4.30
C GLN A 243 -8.51 -14.86 -3.05
N ILE A 244 -8.24 -14.18 -1.93
CA ILE A 244 -9.10 -14.24 -0.74
C ILE A 244 -10.41 -13.46 -0.97
N PRO A 245 -11.52 -13.84 -0.30
CA PRO A 245 -12.78 -13.10 -0.37
C PRO A 245 -12.64 -11.67 0.18
N ALA A 246 -13.50 -10.76 -0.29
CA ALA A 246 -13.53 -9.38 0.20
C ALA A 246 -13.81 -9.28 1.71
N ILE A 247 -14.64 -10.15 2.27
CA ILE A 247 -14.93 -10.18 3.72
C ILE A 247 -13.66 -10.54 4.52
N GLU A 248 -12.83 -11.44 4.00
CA GLU A 248 -11.54 -11.79 4.62
C GLU A 248 -10.58 -10.61 4.61
N LEU A 249 -10.44 -9.90 3.47
CA LEU A 249 -9.65 -8.68 3.39
C LEU A 249 -10.16 -7.63 4.39
N THR A 250 -11.47 -7.51 4.56
CA THR A 250 -12.12 -6.60 5.51
C THR A 250 -11.71 -6.91 6.95
N LYS A 251 -11.73 -8.18 7.35
CA LYS A 251 -11.27 -8.64 8.67
C LYS A 251 -9.77 -8.33 8.87
N ILE A 252 -8.94 -8.67 7.87
CA ILE A 252 -7.51 -8.41 7.90
C ILE A 252 -7.23 -6.90 8.01
N ALA A 253 -7.95 -6.06 7.28
CA ALA A 253 -7.81 -4.61 7.36
C ALA A 253 -8.12 -4.08 8.77
N ALA A 254 -9.19 -4.57 9.40
CA ALA A 254 -9.55 -4.18 10.77
C ALA A 254 -8.47 -4.58 11.78
N VAL A 255 -7.98 -5.82 11.72
CA VAL A 255 -6.91 -6.29 12.63
C VAL A 255 -5.62 -5.52 12.37
N THR A 256 -5.25 -5.32 11.10
CA THR A 256 -4.05 -4.54 10.72
C THR A 256 -4.11 -3.14 11.31
N ARG A 257 -5.26 -2.45 11.23
CA ARG A 257 -5.44 -1.13 11.83
C ARG A 257 -5.17 -1.13 13.34
N LEU A 258 -5.66 -2.15 14.05
CA LEU A 258 -5.50 -2.23 15.51
C LEU A 258 -4.10 -2.66 15.94
N VAL A 259 -3.40 -3.46 15.14
CA VAL A 259 -2.04 -3.93 15.43
C VAL A 259 -1.01 -2.85 15.13
N THR A 260 -1.12 -2.18 13.98
CA THR A 260 -0.05 -1.32 13.45
C THR A 260 -0.11 0.12 13.93
N LEU A 261 -1.30 0.62 14.29
CA LEU A 261 -1.54 1.99 14.76
C LEU A 261 -0.87 3.06 13.88
N PRO A 262 -1.13 3.07 12.56
CA PRO A 262 -0.47 3.99 11.64
C PRO A 262 -0.75 5.44 12.02
N LYS A 263 0.22 6.33 11.77
CA LYS A 263 0.18 7.73 12.26
C LYS A 263 -0.55 8.71 11.33
N ARG A 264 -0.90 8.29 10.11
CA ARG A 264 -1.55 9.17 9.11
C ARG A 264 -2.77 8.55 8.45
N ALA A 265 -2.67 7.31 8.01
CA ALA A 265 -3.75 6.67 7.27
C ALA A 265 -3.70 5.14 7.29
N MET A 266 -4.86 4.56 7.09
CA MET A 266 -5.06 3.15 6.77
C MET A 266 -5.61 3.02 5.35
N ASN A 267 -5.01 2.15 4.55
CA ASN A 267 -5.36 1.90 3.16
C ASN A 267 -5.73 0.42 2.93
N ALA A 268 -6.53 0.16 1.91
CA ALA A 268 -6.74 -1.17 1.38
C ALA A 268 -6.68 -1.11 -0.14
N HIS A 269 -5.81 -1.93 -0.74
CA HIS A 269 -5.79 -2.12 -2.19
C HIS A 269 -6.82 -3.17 -2.58
N GLU A 270 -7.42 -2.98 -3.75
CA GLU A 270 -8.63 -3.68 -4.16
C GLU A 270 -9.76 -3.43 -3.15
N VAL A 271 -9.92 -2.14 -2.82
CA VAL A 271 -10.91 -1.67 -1.86
C VAL A 271 -12.31 -2.10 -2.28
N THR A 272 -13.07 -2.51 -1.29
CA THR A 272 -14.51 -2.73 -1.41
C THR A 272 -15.21 -1.81 -0.41
N GLN A 273 -16.51 -1.55 -0.61
CA GLN A 273 -17.28 -0.74 0.36
C GLN A 273 -17.23 -1.33 1.78
N MET A 274 -17.10 -2.66 1.91
CA MET A 274 -16.94 -3.31 3.21
C MET A 274 -15.65 -2.89 3.93
N THR A 275 -14.54 -2.73 3.23
CA THR A 275 -13.27 -2.34 3.85
C THR A 275 -13.29 -0.92 4.40
N LEU A 276 -14.10 -0.02 3.85
CA LEU A 276 -14.28 1.33 4.37
C LEU A 276 -14.90 1.36 5.78
N LEU A 277 -15.60 0.30 6.18
CA LEU A 277 -16.14 0.15 7.54
C LEU A 277 -15.10 -0.27 8.58
N THR A 278 -13.85 -0.49 8.20
CA THR A 278 -12.75 -0.92 9.09
C THR A 278 -11.78 0.19 9.46
N GLY A 279 -12.11 1.43 9.13
CA GLY A 279 -11.22 2.57 9.37
C GLY A 279 -10.21 2.80 8.24
N VAL A 280 -10.39 2.19 7.09
CA VAL A 280 -9.70 2.56 5.84
C VAL A 280 -10.16 3.96 5.46
N ASN A 281 -9.25 4.92 5.48
CA ASN A 281 -9.50 6.33 5.21
C ASN A 281 -8.64 6.89 4.07
N GLN A 282 -7.78 6.08 3.47
CA GLN A 282 -7.02 6.45 2.29
C GLN A 282 -7.29 5.46 1.16
N LEU A 283 -7.55 5.97 -0.03
CA LEU A 283 -7.76 5.17 -1.23
C LEU A 283 -6.71 5.45 -2.27
N TYR A 284 -6.47 4.42 -3.08
CA TYR A 284 -5.54 4.45 -4.20
C TYR A 284 -6.26 4.86 -5.47
N ALA A 285 -5.71 5.85 -6.17
CA ALA A 285 -6.15 6.26 -7.49
C ALA A 285 -5.05 6.01 -8.52
N GLU A 286 -5.44 5.55 -9.70
CA GLU A 286 -4.56 5.36 -10.84
C GLU A 286 -4.93 6.33 -11.95
N TYR A 287 -3.91 6.81 -12.64
CA TYR A 287 -4.08 7.54 -13.88
C TYR A 287 -3.15 6.95 -14.94
N GLY A 288 -3.69 6.71 -16.14
CA GLY A 288 -2.94 6.07 -17.21
C GLY A 288 -2.67 4.59 -16.94
N ALA A 289 -1.69 4.04 -17.63
CA ALA A 289 -1.27 2.66 -17.43
C ALA A 289 -0.42 2.54 -16.17
N ASN A 290 -0.90 1.80 -15.18
CA ASN A 290 -0.02 1.24 -14.17
C ASN A 290 0.99 0.32 -14.88
N PRO A 291 2.26 0.24 -14.45
CA PRO A 291 3.22 -0.71 -15.03
C PRO A 291 2.71 -2.16 -15.09
N ARG A 292 1.85 -2.55 -14.16
CA ARG A 292 1.25 -3.90 -14.10
C ARG A 292 0.06 -4.11 -15.02
N ASP A 293 -0.51 -3.02 -15.55
CA ASP A 293 -1.77 -3.02 -16.27
C ASP A 293 -1.68 -2.23 -17.56
N THR A 294 -2.50 -2.60 -18.54
CA THR A 294 -2.72 -1.76 -19.71
C THR A 294 -3.75 -0.67 -19.38
N ALA A 295 -3.73 0.45 -20.11
CA ALA A 295 -4.74 1.49 -20.01
C ALA A 295 -6.17 0.92 -20.11
N SER A 296 -6.39 -0.06 -21.00
CA SER A 296 -7.68 -0.72 -21.18
C SER A 296 -8.14 -1.54 -19.97
N GLN A 297 -7.24 -2.00 -19.10
CA GLN A 297 -7.59 -2.72 -17.87
C GLN A 297 -7.98 -1.72 -16.76
N THR A 298 -7.28 -0.60 -16.67
CA THR A 298 -7.65 0.51 -15.78
C THR A 298 -9.02 1.07 -16.17
N GLU A 299 -9.28 1.28 -17.46
CA GLU A 299 -10.57 1.72 -17.99
C GLU A 299 -11.72 0.73 -17.73
N LYS A 300 -11.42 -0.55 -17.55
CA LYS A 300 -12.39 -1.60 -17.19
C LYS A 300 -12.62 -1.73 -15.67
N SER A 301 -12.40 -0.69 -14.90
CA SER A 301 -12.67 -0.62 -13.45
C SER A 301 -11.71 -1.45 -12.59
N ARG A 302 -10.49 -1.72 -13.04
CA ARG A 302 -9.48 -2.33 -12.19
C ARG A 302 -8.85 -1.33 -11.21
N GLY A 303 -8.77 -0.08 -11.59
CA GLY A 303 -8.36 1.04 -10.74
C GLY A 303 -9.50 2.05 -10.56
N PHE A 304 -9.30 3.01 -9.68
CA PHE A 304 -10.21 4.13 -9.47
C PHE A 304 -9.57 5.42 -9.97
N SER A 305 -10.37 6.29 -10.57
CA SER A 305 -9.96 7.68 -10.75
C SER A 305 -9.91 8.39 -9.38
N VAL A 306 -9.20 9.50 -9.31
CA VAL A 306 -9.17 10.32 -8.09
C VAL A 306 -10.59 10.72 -7.66
N ARG A 307 -11.44 11.08 -8.62
CA ARG A 307 -12.84 11.44 -8.36
C ARG A 307 -13.63 10.27 -7.77
N GLN A 308 -13.52 9.08 -8.34
CA GLN A 308 -14.18 7.88 -7.79
C GLN A 308 -13.69 7.55 -6.37
N ALA A 309 -12.40 7.71 -6.10
CA ALA A 309 -11.85 7.51 -4.75
C ALA A 309 -12.44 8.53 -3.76
N TRP A 310 -12.58 9.80 -4.15
CA TRP A 310 -13.22 10.81 -3.33
C TRP A 310 -14.71 10.54 -3.09
N ASP A 311 -15.44 10.12 -4.11
CA ASP A 311 -16.86 9.77 -3.99
C ASP A 311 -17.05 8.59 -3.03
N MET A 312 -16.23 7.56 -3.11
CA MET A 312 -16.26 6.41 -2.19
C MET A 312 -15.98 6.82 -0.74
N LEU A 313 -15.01 7.71 -0.51
CA LEU A 313 -14.71 8.23 0.83
C LEU A 313 -15.87 9.07 1.37
N TRP A 314 -16.46 9.91 0.54
CA TRP A 314 -17.63 10.71 0.90
C TRP A 314 -18.84 9.84 1.26
N GLU A 315 -19.16 8.82 0.44
CA GLU A 315 -20.24 7.87 0.71
C GLU A 315 -20.00 7.08 2.01
N ALA A 316 -18.75 6.83 2.35
CA ALA A 316 -18.38 6.21 3.63
C ALA A 316 -18.41 7.19 4.81
N GLY A 317 -18.76 8.47 4.60
CA GLY A 317 -18.88 9.48 5.65
C GLY A 317 -17.54 10.07 6.12
N TYR A 318 -16.47 9.98 5.32
CA TYR A 318 -15.24 10.70 5.60
C TYR A 318 -15.32 12.16 5.14
N GLY A 319 -14.67 13.05 5.89
CA GLY A 319 -14.44 14.42 5.43
C GLY A 319 -13.53 14.43 4.20
N VAL A 320 -14.03 14.98 3.09
CA VAL A 320 -13.28 15.11 1.85
C VAL A 320 -12.89 16.58 1.67
N SER A 321 -11.61 16.83 1.39
CA SER A 321 -11.15 18.15 0.98
C SER A 321 -11.50 18.32 -0.49
N LYS A 322 -12.56 19.05 -0.77
CA LYS A 322 -12.90 19.51 -2.13
C LYS A 322 -12.07 20.73 -2.47
#